data_8e4e79e074c2d08e1455f57aee6c1cd9
#
_entry.id   8e4e79e074c2d08e1455f57aee6c1cd9
#
_cell.length_a   1.000
_cell.length_b   1.000
_cell.length_c   1.000
_cell.angle_alpha   90.00
_cell.angle_beta   90.00
_cell.angle_gamma   90.00
#
_symmetry.space_group_name_H-M   'P 1'
#
loop_
_entity.id
_entity.type
_entity.pdbx_description
1 polymer ?
#
loop_
_entity_poly.entity_id
_entity_poly.type
_entity_poly.pdbx_seq_one_letter_code
_entity_poly.pdbx_strand_id
1 'polypeptide(L)'
;IVLDENDLEVPYQVTYNDMLIFPTSVKASSTATYTIKPGNPQPVDVISCGRVYPERVDDIAWENDRAAYRAYGPALQATGEKAYGYDVFTKRVPEPVVEDRYDGELNRNISYHVDHGNGMDVYAVGPTLGGGAAALFPDSTIAYPYCWKECEVLDNGPLRFTAKLVYNPLVIKGA
;
A
#
# COMPACT_ATOMS: atom_id res chain seq x y z
N ILE A 1 -19.81 -15.29 7.13
CA ILE A 1 -18.70 -16.11 6.66
C ILE A 1 -18.91 -16.49 5.21
N VAL A 2 -17.81 -16.74 4.50
CA VAL A 2 -17.81 -17.22 3.12
C VAL A 2 -17.23 -18.63 3.10
N LEU A 3 -17.94 -19.57 2.51
CA LEU A 3 -17.52 -20.97 2.40
C LEU A 3 -17.31 -21.36 0.95
N ASP A 4 -16.32 -22.19 0.68
CA ASP A 4 -16.13 -22.84 -0.61
C ASP A 4 -17.07 -24.03 -0.83
N GLU A 5 -16.93 -24.76 -1.94
CA GLU A 5 -17.73 -25.92 -2.30
C GLU A 5 -17.55 -27.15 -1.38
N ASN A 6 -16.55 -27.12 -0.48
CA ASN A 6 -16.25 -28.16 0.51
C ASN A 6 -16.68 -27.74 1.93
N ASP A 7 -17.47 -26.66 2.06
CA ASP A 7 -17.84 -26.04 3.34
C ASP A 7 -16.63 -25.54 4.16
N LEU A 8 -15.48 -25.28 3.51
CA LEU A 8 -14.31 -24.67 4.15
C LEU A 8 -14.42 -23.15 4.07
N GLU A 9 -14.16 -22.48 5.22
CA GLU A 9 -14.16 -21.04 5.27
C GLU A 9 -12.95 -20.49 4.48
N VAL A 10 -13.23 -19.52 3.59
CA VAL A 10 -12.22 -18.77 2.86
C VAL A 10 -12.07 -17.38 3.47
N PRO A 11 -10.88 -16.78 3.48
CA PRO A 11 -10.70 -15.43 3.98
C PRO A 11 -11.54 -14.45 3.14
N TYR A 12 -12.11 -13.48 3.80
CA TYR A 12 -12.87 -12.42 3.13
C TYR A 12 -12.66 -11.07 3.82
N GLN A 13 -13.05 -10.01 3.14
CA GLN A 13 -13.02 -8.66 3.67
C GLN A 13 -14.25 -7.90 3.21
N VAL A 14 -14.88 -7.16 4.12
CA VAL A 14 -15.85 -6.13 3.77
C VAL A 14 -15.08 -4.82 3.63
N THR A 15 -15.14 -4.21 2.47
CA THR A 15 -14.40 -2.98 2.17
C THR A 15 -15.17 -1.73 2.60
N TYR A 16 -14.50 -0.58 2.62
CA TYR A 16 -15.05 0.72 3.04
C TYR A 16 -16.32 1.13 2.29
N ASN A 17 -16.57 0.59 1.11
CA ASN A 17 -17.75 0.86 0.27
C ASN A 17 -18.74 -0.32 0.28
N ASP A 18 -18.79 -1.07 1.38
CA ASP A 18 -19.72 -2.18 1.63
C ASP A 18 -19.62 -3.34 0.61
N MET A 19 -18.50 -3.49 -0.06
CA MET A 19 -18.28 -4.63 -0.94
C MET A 19 -17.63 -5.78 -0.19
N LEU A 20 -18.15 -6.99 -0.39
CA LEU A 20 -17.53 -8.22 0.07
C LEU A 20 -16.55 -8.71 -1.00
N ILE A 21 -15.29 -8.86 -0.63
CA ILE A 21 -14.25 -9.44 -1.48
C ILE A 21 -13.71 -10.71 -0.85
N PHE A 22 -13.41 -11.70 -1.67
CA PHE A 22 -12.77 -12.96 -1.27
C PHE A 22 -12.01 -13.58 -2.43
N PRO A 23 -10.95 -14.38 -2.19
CA PRO A 23 -10.21 -15.06 -3.25
C PRO A 23 -11.05 -16.20 -3.85
N THR A 24 -10.97 -16.36 -5.16
CA THR A 24 -11.65 -17.42 -5.87
C THR A 24 -10.67 -18.22 -6.72
N SER A 25 -10.90 -19.51 -6.86
CA SER A 25 -10.17 -20.38 -7.78
C SER A 25 -11.16 -21.20 -8.61
N VAL A 26 -11.06 -21.08 -9.93
CA VAL A 26 -11.95 -21.77 -10.87
C VAL A 26 -11.11 -22.49 -11.91
N LYS A 27 -11.30 -23.79 -12.07
CA LYS A 27 -10.63 -24.58 -13.11
C LYS A 27 -11.16 -24.20 -14.50
N ALA A 28 -10.35 -24.41 -15.52
CA ALA A 28 -10.78 -24.18 -16.89
C ALA A 28 -12.06 -24.98 -17.23
N SER A 29 -13.01 -24.32 -17.88
CA SER A 29 -14.30 -24.90 -18.29
C SER A 29 -15.11 -25.51 -17.14
N SER A 30 -14.99 -24.95 -15.93
CA SER A 30 -15.75 -25.38 -14.75
C SER A 30 -16.41 -24.21 -14.02
N THR A 31 -17.17 -24.51 -12.99
CA THR A 31 -17.83 -23.57 -12.09
C THR A 31 -17.34 -23.83 -10.68
N ALA A 32 -17.08 -22.78 -9.91
CA ALA A 32 -16.87 -22.86 -8.47
C ALA A 32 -18.05 -22.16 -7.76
N THR A 33 -18.53 -22.75 -6.69
CA THR A 33 -19.64 -22.22 -5.89
C THR A 33 -19.15 -21.78 -4.52
N TYR A 34 -19.53 -20.59 -4.09
CA TYR A 34 -19.27 -20.07 -2.78
C TYR A 34 -20.59 -19.73 -2.07
N THR A 35 -20.65 -20.05 -0.78
CA THR A 35 -21.84 -19.79 0.05
C THR A 35 -21.55 -18.69 1.05
N ILE A 36 -22.36 -17.64 1.07
CA ILE A 36 -22.31 -16.57 2.05
C ILE A 36 -23.44 -16.79 3.06
N LYS A 37 -23.11 -16.89 4.34
CA LYS A 37 -24.09 -17.08 5.41
C LYS A 37 -23.67 -16.40 6.72
N PRO A 38 -24.60 -16.10 7.64
CA PRO A 38 -24.26 -15.68 9.00
C PRO A 38 -23.38 -16.72 9.70
N GLY A 39 -22.40 -16.27 10.50
CA GLY A 39 -21.51 -17.14 11.25
C GLY A 39 -20.45 -16.34 12.00
N ASN A 40 -19.68 -17.02 12.83
CA ASN A 40 -18.51 -16.43 13.49
C ASN A 40 -17.29 -16.66 12.62
N PRO A 41 -16.62 -15.60 12.10
CA PRO A 41 -15.47 -15.77 11.23
C PRO A 41 -14.27 -16.34 11.99
N GLN A 42 -13.47 -17.14 11.29
CA GLN A 42 -12.17 -17.53 11.79
C GLN A 42 -11.23 -16.30 11.76
N PRO A 43 -10.30 -16.17 12.73
CA PRO A 43 -9.27 -15.15 12.67
C PRO A 43 -8.43 -15.27 11.41
N VAL A 44 -8.20 -14.15 10.73
CA VAL A 44 -7.32 -14.07 9.55
C VAL A 44 -6.32 -12.94 9.77
N ASP A 45 -5.06 -13.21 9.49
CA ASP A 45 -4.01 -12.20 9.64
C ASP A 45 -4.22 -11.04 8.67
N VAL A 46 -4.01 -9.83 9.18
CA VAL A 46 -4.04 -8.60 8.38
C VAL A 46 -2.69 -8.46 7.68
N ILE A 47 -2.64 -8.80 6.41
CA ILE A 47 -1.41 -8.78 5.58
C ILE A 47 -1.38 -7.53 4.69
N SER A 48 -2.52 -7.10 4.17
CA SER A 48 -2.63 -5.90 3.34
C SER A 48 -2.93 -4.69 4.22
N CYS A 49 -1.89 -4.07 4.74
CA CYS A 49 -1.97 -3.04 5.77
C CYS A 49 -1.08 -1.83 5.47
N GLY A 50 -1.35 -0.74 6.16
CA GLY A 50 -0.55 0.48 6.08
C GLY A 50 -1.10 1.57 6.99
N ARG A 51 -0.30 2.60 7.18
CA ARG A 51 -0.66 3.80 7.92
C ARG A 51 0.22 4.99 7.52
N VAL A 52 -0.14 6.16 8.01
CA VAL A 52 0.76 7.32 8.01
C VAL A 52 1.79 7.14 9.13
N TYR A 53 3.03 7.52 8.86
CA TYR A 53 4.17 7.46 9.75
C TYR A 53 4.70 8.88 10.03
N PRO A 54 4.13 9.63 11.00
CA PRO A 54 4.62 10.96 11.35
C PRO A 54 6.08 10.93 11.80
N GLU A 55 6.49 9.85 12.46
CA GLU A 55 7.87 9.61 12.91
C GLU A 55 8.85 9.45 11.72
N ARG A 56 8.38 9.17 10.52
CA ARG A 56 9.15 9.08 9.27
C ARG A 56 8.71 10.16 8.28
N VAL A 57 8.78 11.43 8.73
CA VAL A 57 8.48 12.66 7.97
C VAL A 57 7.14 12.61 7.21
N ASP A 58 6.09 12.13 7.89
CA ASP A 58 4.72 11.98 7.40
C ASP A 58 4.56 11.06 6.19
N ASP A 59 5.47 10.10 5.96
CA ASP A 59 5.25 9.12 4.91
C ASP A 59 3.95 8.33 5.17
N ILE A 60 3.21 7.99 4.10
CA ILE A 60 2.31 6.86 4.15
C ILE A 60 3.02 5.66 3.55
N ALA A 61 3.06 4.56 4.29
CA ALA A 61 3.55 3.29 3.78
C ALA A 61 2.50 2.20 3.95
N TRP A 62 2.48 1.29 2.98
CA TRP A 62 1.56 0.16 2.96
C TRP A 62 2.24 -1.05 2.35
N GLU A 63 1.69 -2.23 2.62
CA GLU A 63 2.26 -3.48 2.15
C GLU A 63 1.20 -4.55 1.93
N ASN A 64 1.61 -5.59 1.21
CA ASN A 64 0.92 -6.86 1.08
C ASN A 64 1.94 -8.00 1.22
N ASP A 65 1.54 -9.24 0.90
CA ASP A 65 2.41 -10.42 0.97
C ASP A 65 3.57 -10.43 -0.04
N ARG A 66 3.67 -9.45 -0.94
CA ARG A 66 4.64 -9.43 -2.05
C ARG A 66 5.60 -8.25 -2.02
N ALA A 67 5.12 -7.08 -1.67
CA ALA A 67 5.89 -5.85 -1.69
C ALA A 67 5.36 -4.86 -0.66
N ALA A 68 6.20 -3.91 -0.29
CA ALA A 68 5.77 -2.73 0.44
C ALA A 68 5.99 -1.48 -0.42
N TYR A 69 5.25 -0.44 -0.10
CA TYR A 69 5.21 0.80 -0.86
C TYR A 69 5.23 2.00 0.08
N ARG A 70 5.69 3.13 -0.42
CA ARG A 70 5.71 4.39 0.30
C ARG A 70 5.32 5.55 -0.62
N ALA A 71 4.52 6.48 -0.10
CA ALA A 71 4.35 7.79 -0.70
C ALA A 71 4.81 8.84 0.30
N TYR A 72 5.64 9.77 -0.18
CA TYR A 72 6.28 10.77 0.67
C TYR A 72 5.31 11.85 1.10
N GLY A 73 5.42 12.23 2.37
CA GLY A 73 4.53 13.15 3.03
C GLY A 73 4.96 14.61 3.00
N PRO A 74 4.09 15.49 3.50
CA PRO A 74 4.33 16.93 3.51
C PRO A 74 5.54 17.34 4.36
N ALA A 75 5.86 16.64 5.44
CA ALA A 75 7.01 16.96 6.26
C ALA A 75 8.35 16.75 5.52
N LEU A 76 8.48 15.69 4.71
CA LEU A 76 9.65 15.51 3.86
C LEU A 76 9.77 16.63 2.83
N GLN A 77 8.67 16.99 2.18
CA GLN A 77 8.66 18.05 1.19
C GLN A 77 9.03 19.42 1.79
N ALA A 78 8.66 19.68 3.04
CA ALA A 78 9.04 20.90 3.74
C ALA A 78 10.56 21.03 3.95
N THR A 79 11.33 19.96 3.90
CA THR A 79 12.81 19.99 3.92
C THR A 79 13.41 20.48 2.60
N GLY A 80 12.62 20.58 1.51
CA GLY A 80 13.08 20.89 0.16
C GLY A 80 13.49 19.67 -0.65
N GLU A 81 13.39 18.47 -0.09
CA GLU A 81 13.67 17.23 -0.79
C GLU A 81 12.63 16.97 -1.88
N LYS A 82 13.09 16.51 -3.03
CA LYS A 82 12.26 16.21 -4.20
C LYS A 82 12.10 14.70 -4.35
N ALA A 83 11.04 14.17 -3.78
CA ALA A 83 10.64 12.77 -3.92
C ALA A 83 9.14 12.74 -4.23
N TYR A 84 8.78 12.51 -5.48
CA TYR A 84 7.41 12.70 -5.96
C TYR A 84 6.68 11.39 -6.24
N GLY A 85 7.41 10.35 -6.54
CA GLY A 85 6.87 9.05 -6.93
C GLY A 85 6.63 8.13 -5.75
N TYR A 86 6.01 6.98 -6.05
CA TYR A 86 5.90 5.91 -5.07
C TYR A 86 7.20 5.12 -5.01
N ASP A 87 7.61 4.84 -3.80
CA ASP A 87 8.70 3.94 -3.50
C ASP A 87 8.20 2.50 -3.43
N VAL A 88 9.09 1.54 -3.73
CA VAL A 88 8.77 0.11 -3.74
C VAL A 88 9.85 -0.65 -2.97
N PHE A 89 9.45 -1.26 -1.88
CA PHE A 89 10.33 -2.12 -1.10
C PHE A 89 10.12 -3.58 -1.52
N THR A 90 11.20 -4.27 -1.77
CA THR A 90 11.15 -5.72 -1.98
C THR A 90 10.83 -6.45 -0.70
N LYS A 91 10.12 -7.58 -0.80
CA LYS A 91 9.84 -8.50 0.31
C LYS A 91 10.28 -9.90 -0.07
N ARG A 92 10.79 -10.65 0.91
CA ARG A 92 11.10 -12.08 0.80
C ARG A 92 10.21 -12.94 1.71
N VAL A 93 9.37 -12.28 2.51
CA VAL A 93 8.46 -12.90 3.47
C VAL A 93 7.06 -12.33 3.28
N PRO A 94 6.00 -13.12 3.48
CA PRO A 94 4.62 -12.64 3.33
C PRO A 94 4.13 -11.77 4.48
N GLU A 95 4.74 -11.89 5.66
CA GLU A 95 4.36 -11.15 6.87
C GLU A 95 4.65 -9.66 6.71
N PRO A 96 3.90 -8.77 7.39
CA PRO A 96 4.19 -7.34 7.43
C PRO A 96 5.60 -7.03 7.95
N VAL A 97 6.31 -6.13 7.29
CA VAL A 97 7.71 -5.78 7.59
C VAL A 97 8.00 -4.29 7.75
N VAL A 98 7.06 -3.42 7.32
CA VAL A 98 7.31 -1.97 7.28
C VAL A 98 7.54 -1.39 8.68
N GLU A 99 6.75 -1.80 9.66
CA GLU A 99 6.90 -1.35 11.05
C GLU A 99 8.29 -1.68 11.61
N ASP A 100 8.73 -2.92 11.44
CA ASP A 100 10.05 -3.36 11.93
C ASP A 100 11.19 -2.66 11.20
N ARG A 101 11.05 -2.41 9.88
CA ARG A 101 12.04 -1.69 9.09
C ARG A 101 12.18 -0.24 9.51
N TYR A 102 11.06 0.45 9.73
CA TYR A 102 11.09 1.85 10.19
C TYR A 102 11.62 1.96 11.61
N ASP A 103 11.19 1.08 12.52
CA ASP A 103 11.77 1.03 13.86
C ASP A 103 13.27 0.69 13.82
N GLY A 104 13.68 -0.22 12.94
CA GLY A 104 15.09 -0.54 12.68
C GLY A 104 15.92 0.68 12.32
N GLU A 105 15.49 1.44 11.32
CA GLU A 105 16.18 2.63 10.84
C GLU A 105 16.19 3.76 11.89
N LEU A 106 15.05 4.03 12.52
CA LEU A 106 14.89 5.19 13.39
C LEU A 106 15.47 4.97 14.79
N ASN A 107 15.37 3.77 15.34
CA ASN A 107 15.64 3.52 16.75
C ASN A 107 16.78 2.54 17.03
N ARG A 108 17.11 1.67 16.06
CA ARG A 108 18.06 0.56 16.28
C ARG A 108 19.30 0.64 15.38
N ASN A 109 19.41 1.66 14.54
CA ASN A 109 20.48 1.83 13.54
C ASN A 109 20.64 0.60 12.61
N ILE A 110 19.50 0.01 12.22
CA ILE A 110 19.41 -1.11 11.27
C ILE A 110 18.80 -0.59 9.97
N SER A 111 19.62 -0.42 8.95
CA SER A 111 19.15 0.18 7.70
C SER A 111 18.27 -0.77 6.89
N TYR A 112 17.09 -0.29 6.47
CA TYR A 112 16.23 -1.01 5.54
C TYR A 112 16.72 -0.98 4.09
N HIS A 113 17.79 -0.24 3.78
CA HIS A 113 18.50 -0.30 2.50
C HIS A 113 19.44 -1.52 2.40
N VAL A 114 19.53 -2.33 3.43
CA VAL A 114 20.28 -3.59 3.47
C VAL A 114 19.28 -4.73 3.69
N ASP A 115 19.45 -5.81 2.91
CA ASP A 115 18.61 -7.00 3.07
C ASP A 115 19.02 -7.80 4.32
N HIS A 116 18.14 -7.83 5.32
CA HIS A 116 18.29 -8.59 6.54
C HIS A 116 17.52 -9.93 6.51
N GLY A 117 17.25 -10.46 5.30
CA GLY A 117 16.54 -11.71 5.07
C GLY A 117 15.05 -11.54 4.75
N ASN A 118 14.50 -10.34 4.90
CA ASN A 118 13.11 -10.02 4.63
C ASN A 118 12.87 -9.10 3.43
N GLY A 119 13.93 -8.79 2.67
CA GLY A 119 13.96 -7.83 1.55
C GLY A 119 14.45 -6.45 1.99
N MET A 120 14.38 -5.46 1.09
CA MET A 120 14.95 -4.13 1.34
C MET A 120 14.34 -3.05 0.43
N ASP A 121 14.61 -1.78 0.73
CA ASP A 121 14.49 -0.67 -0.21
C ASP A 121 15.71 -0.66 -1.13
N VAL A 122 15.48 -0.74 -2.44
CA VAL A 122 16.53 -1.01 -3.43
C VAL A 122 16.94 0.19 -4.28
N TYR A 123 16.23 1.33 -4.19
CA TYR A 123 16.51 2.49 -5.02
C TYR A 123 16.03 3.81 -4.39
N ALA A 124 16.55 4.92 -4.89
CA ALA A 124 16.09 6.26 -4.51
C ALA A 124 15.11 6.81 -5.56
N VAL A 125 13.91 7.19 -5.13
CA VAL A 125 12.85 7.72 -5.99
C VAL A 125 13.24 9.06 -6.61
N GLY A 126 13.72 9.99 -5.81
CA GLY A 126 14.08 11.34 -6.27
C GLY A 126 12.94 12.06 -7.02
N PRO A 127 13.28 12.98 -7.93
CA PRO A 127 12.29 13.74 -8.71
C PRO A 127 11.74 12.94 -9.90
N THR A 128 11.24 11.73 -9.65
CA THR A 128 10.67 10.81 -10.64
C THR A 128 9.26 10.40 -10.24
N LEU A 129 8.58 9.60 -11.07
CA LEU A 129 7.30 8.98 -10.74
C LEU A 129 7.46 7.68 -9.92
N GLY A 130 8.69 7.24 -9.67
CA GLY A 130 8.98 6.05 -8.89
C GLY A 130 8.25 4.81 -9.41
N GLY A 131 7.63 4.05 -8.52
CA GLY A 131 6.87 2.83 -8.80
C GLY A 131 5.48 3.05 -9.42
N GLY A 132 5.17 4.25 -9.95
CA GLY A 132 3.95 4.49 -10.71
C GLY A 132 2.99 5.52 -10.14
N ALA A 133 3.48 6.57 -9.51
CA ALA A 133 2.64 7.70 -9.10
C ALA A 133 1.99 8.37 -10.32
N ALA A 134 0.77 8.87 -10.13
CA ALA A 134 0.07 9.62 -11.16
C ALA A 134 0.72 11.00 -11.37
N ALA A 135 0.72 11.49 -12.62
CA ALA A 135 1.13 12.84 -12.97
C ALA A 135 0.23 13.39 -14.07
N LEU A 136 0.18 14.71 -14.20
CA LEU A 136 -0.42 15.36 -15.35
C LEU A 136 0.64 15.55 -16.45
N PHE A 137 0.20 15.59 -17.69
CA PHE A 137 1.10 15.74 -18.85
C PHE A 137 0.65 16.89 -19.77
N PRO A 138 0.59 18.14 -19.24
CA PRO A 138 0.24 19.29 -20.04
C PRO A 138 1.40 19.66 -20.99
N ASP A 139 1.06 20.05 -22.23
CA ASP A 139 2.01 20.56 -23.24
C ASP A 139 3.30 19.72 -23.35
N SER A 140 3.14 18.38 -23.34
CA SER A 140 4.26 17.42 -23.42
C SER A 140 5.29 17.53 -22.28
N THR A 141 4.90 18.08 -21.13
CA THR A 141 5.75 18.21 -19.96
C THR A 141 5.10 17.52 -18.75
N ILE A 142 5.88 16.77 -18.00
CA ILE A 142 5.38 16.12 -16.79
C ILE A 142 5.21 17.16 -15.67
N ALA A 143 3.98 17.30 -15.16
CA ALA A 143 3.68 18.03 -13.95
C ALA A 143 3.57 17.04 -12.77
N TYR A 144 4.59 17.00 -11.94
CA TYR A 144 4.66 16.08 -10.80
C TYR A 144 3.71 16.53 -9.68
N PRO A 145 3.06 15.60 -8.99
CA PRO A 145 2.09 15.91 -7.93
C PRO A 145 2.74 16.34 -6.60
N TYR A 146 4.01 16.60 -6.53
CA TYR A 146 4.79 16.88 -5.32
C TYR A 146 4.52 15.84 -4.21
N CYS A 147 3.65 16.17 -3.23
CA CYS A 147 3.22 15.24 -2.18
C CYS A 147 1.71 15.37 -1.95
N TRP A 148 1.17 14.42 -1.22
CA TRP A 148 -0.21 14.50 -0.78
C TRP A 148 -0.38 15.59 0.31
N LYS A 149 -1.58 16.14 0.39
CA LYS A 149 -2.01 17.15 1.37
C LYS A 149 -2.84 16.51 2.49
N GLU A 150 -3.69 15.56 2.12
CA GLU A 150 -4.58 14.84 3.03
C GLU A 150 -4.46 13.34 2.72
N CYS A 151 -4.45 12.54 3.78
CA CYS A 151 -4.40 11.08 3.68
C CYS A 151 -5.45 10.48 4.59
N GLU A 152 -6.21 9.52 4.07
CA GLU A 152 -7.20 8.76 4.79
C GLU A 152 -7.01 7.27 4.48
N VAL A 153 -6.79 6.45 5.51
CA VAL A 153 -6.78 4.99 5.36
C VAL A 153 -8.22 4.50 5.43
N LEU A 154 -8.69 3.90 4.36
CA LEU A 154 -10.07 3.44 4.21
C LEU A 154 -10.23 1.95 4.54
N ASP A 155 -9.25 1.12 4.19
CA ASP A 155 -9.22 -0.31 4.50
C ASP A 155 -7.83 -0.75 4.96
N ASN A 156 -7.81 -1.58 5.99
CA ASN A 156 -6.74 -2.48 6.36
C ASN A 156 -7.34 -3.88 6.48
N GLY A 157 -6.77 -4.89 5.85
CA GLY A 157 -7.41 -6.21 5.91
C GLY A 157 -6.57 -7.34 5.36
N PRO A 158 -7.13 -8.56 5.39
CA PRO A 158 -6.40 -9.73 4.89
C PRO A 158 -6.16 -9.69 3.38
N LEU A 159 -7.00 -8.97 2.61
CA LEU A 159 -7.00 -9.03 1.14
C LEU A 159 -6.68 -7.70 0.48
N ARG A 160 -7.03 -6.57 1.09
CA ARG A 160 -6.86 -5.25 0.49
C ARG A 160 -6.54 -4.19 1.53
N PHE A 161 -5.55 -3.38 1.21
CA PHE A 161 -5.34 -2.06 1.78
C PHE A 161 -5.89 -1.02 0.81
N THR A 162 -6.58 0.00 1.33
CA THR A 162 -7.06 1.13 0.55
C THR A 162 -6.76 2.42 1.28
N ALA A 163 -6.11 3.37 0.61
CA ALA A 163 -5.93 4.73 1.11
C ALA A 163 -6.36 5.74 0.06
N LYS A 164 -6.89 6.86 0.55
CA LYS A 164 -7.21 8.03 -0.27
C LYS A 164 -6.17 9.11 -0.02
N LEU A 165 -5.47 9.50 -1.07
CA LEU A 165 -4.52 10.60 -1.06
C LEU A 165 -5.10 11.78 -1.83
N VAL A 166 -5.19 12.93 -1.21
CA VAL A 166 -5.59 14.19 -1.85
C VAL A 166 -4.34 15.03 -2.03
N TYR A 167 -4.03 15.36 -3.26
CA TYR A 167 -2.85 16.16 -3.61
C TYR A 167 -3.15 17.65 -3.63
N ASN A 168 -2.11 18.46 -3.49
CA ASN A 168 -2.23 19.91 -3.69
C ASN A 168 -2.61 20.20 -5.15
N PRO A 169 -3.41 21.25 -5.38
CA PRO A 169 -3.73 21.69 -6.73
C PRO A 169 -2.45 22.01 -7.52
N LEU A 170 -2.40 21.56 -8.76
CA LEU A 170 -1.36 21.92 -9.71
C LEU A 170 -1.86 23.10 -10.55
N VAL A 171 -1.05 24.16 -10.62
CA VAL A 171 -1.31 25.29 -11.50
C VAL A 171 -0.63 25.03 -12.84
N ILE A 172 -1.44 24.79 -13.88
CA ILE A 172 -0.95 24.58 -15.24
C ILE A 172 -1.16 25.88 -16.00
N LYS A 173 -0.06 26.47 -16.49
CA LYS A 173 -0.14 27.68 -17.30
C LYS A 173 -0.71 27.31 -18.68
N GLY A 174 -1.79 27.99 -19.08
CA GLY A 174 -2.39 27.83 -20.40
C GLY A 174 -3.54 26.81 -20.50
N ALA A 175 -4.03 26.28 -19.38
CA ALA A 175 -5.26 25.48 -19.34
C ALA A 175 -6.47 26.35 -19.00
#